data_9473361ba055768c0d8d71c32a296d16
#
_entry.id   9473361ba055768c0d8d71c32a296d16
#
_cell.length_a   1.000
_cell.length_b   1.000
_cell.length_c   1.000
_cell.angle_alpha   90.00
_cell.angle_beta   90.00
_cell.angle_gamma   90.00
#
_symmetry.space_group_name_H-M   'P 1'
#
loop_
_entity.id
_entity.type
_entity.pdbx_description
1 polymer ?
#
loop_
_entity_poly.entity_id
_entity_poly.type
_entity_poly.pdbx_seq_one_letter_code
_entity_poly.pdbx_strand_id
1 'polypeptide(L)'
;YTYGGHPLGCAAGLSVLDIVEKEDLPANAAKMGGVLLNQLKSFEEKFPSVGNVRGKGLMLAIDLVSDKNTRESIAPDNNLAWRITEACRNAGAVVRP
;
A
#
# COMPACT_ATOMS: atom_id res chain seq x y z
N TYR A 1 26.66 -5.16 10.04
CA TYR A 1 26.85 -4.33 8.82
C TYR A 1 27.97 -4.88 7.92
N THR A 2 27.96 -6.18 7.65
CA THR A 2 29.03 -6.86 6.89
C THR A 2 29.20 -6.28 5.47
N TYR A 3 28.13 -5.82 4.83
CA TYR A 3 28.14 -5.24 3.47
C TYR A 3 28.00 -3.71 3.45
N GLY A 4 27.96 -3.05 4.62
CA GLY A 4 27.90 -1.60 4.71
C GLY A 4 29.13 -0.95 4.06
N GLY A 5 28.92 0.01 3.15
CA GLY A 5 29.99 0.70 2.43
C GLY A 5 30.65 -0.09 1.30
N HIS A 6 30.09 -1.25 0.91
CA HIS A 6 30.60 -2.00 -0.24
C HIS A 6 30.52 -1.17 -1.53
N PRO A 7 31.61 -1.00 -2.31
CA PRO A 7 31.64 -0.09 -3.46
C PRO A 7 30.54 -0.34 -4.49
N LEU A 8 30.24 -1.60 -4.81
CA LEU A 8 29.17 -1.96 -5.74
C LEU A 8 27.81 -1.54 -5.20
N GLY A 9 27.56 -1.73 -3.90
CA GLY A 9 26.32 -1.28 -3.25
C GLY A 9 26.17 0.23 -3.27
N CYS A 10 27.27 0.97 -3.05
CA CYS A 10 27.26 2.43 -3.13
C CYS A 10 27.00 2.92 -4.56
N ALA A 11 27.64 2.33 -5.56
CA ALA A 11 27.42 2.67 -6.97
C ALA A 11 25.95 2.40 -7.40
N ALA A 12 25.40 1.25 -7.04
CA ALA A 12 24.01 0.92 -7.30
C ALA A 12 23.06 1.91 -6.60
N GLY A 13 23.34 2.26 -5.33
CA GLY A 13 22.56 3.23 -4.57
C GLY A 13 22.56 4.62 -5.23
N LEU A 14 23.69 5.11 -5.67
CA LEU A 14 23.80 6.38 -6.40
C LEU A 14 22.98 6.35 -7.70
N SER A 15 23.08 5.27 -8.46
CA SER A 15 22.29 5.12 -9.70
C SER A 15 20.78 5.13 -9.45
N VAL A 16 20.33 4.53 -8.35
CA VAL A 16 18.90 4.57 -7.95
C VAL A 16 18.48 6.00 -7.59
N LEU A 17 19.29 6.71 -6.80
CA LEU A 17 19.00 8.11 -6.43
C LEU A 17 18.91 9.01 -7.67
N ASP A 18 19.83 8.85 -8.61
CA ASP A 18 19.81 9.57 -9.89
C ASP A 18 18.50 9.34 -10.67
N ILE A 19 17.99 8.11 -10.70
CA ILE A 19 16.72 7.77 -11.36
C ILE A 19 15.55 8.43 -10.61
N VAL A 20 15.53 8.33 -9.28
CA VAL A 20 14.48 8.95 -8.44
C VAL A 20 14.38 10.44 -8.68
N GLU A 21 15.53 11.14 -8.79
CA GLU A 21 15.58 12.58 -9.08
C GLU A 21 15.18 12.90 -10.53
N LYS A 22 15.80 12.23 -11.50
CA LYS A 22 15.58 12.54 -12.93
C LYS A 22 14.14 12.28 -13.39
N GLU A 23 13.51 11.23 -12.84
CA GLU A 23 12.15 10.85 -13.20
C GLU A 23 11.09 11.47 -12.28
N ASP A 24 11.50 12.25 -11.28
CA ASP A 24 10.63 12.87 -10.27
C ASP A 24 9.62 11.87 -9.68
N LEU A 25 10.13 10.69 -9.30
CA LEU A 25 9.30 9.59 -8.80
C LEU A 25 8.46 9.98 -7.57
N PRO A 26 8.93 10.82 -6.63
CA PRO A 26 8.12 11.29 -5.51
C PRO A 26 6.88 12.08 -5.93
N ALA A 27 6.98 12.95 -6.92
CA ALA A 27 5.83 13.72 -7.43
C ALA A 27 4.84 12.80 -8.15
N ASN A 28 5.33 11.84 -8.93
CA ASN A 28 4.47 10.83 -9.56
C ASN A 28 3.75 9.98 -8.50
N ALA A 29 4.44 9.54 -7.46
CA ALA A 29 3.84 8.79 -6.35
C ALA A 29 2.77 9.61 -5.63
N ALA A 30 2.99 10.91 -5.39
CA ALA A 30 2.00 11.80 -4.79
C ALA A 30 0.75 11.93 -5.68
N LYS A 31 0.92 12.14 -6.97
CA LYS A 31 -0.16 12.28 -7.96
C LYS A 31 -1.00 11.00 -8.06
N MET A 32 -0.34 9.87 -8.30
CA MET A 32 -1.03 8.58 -8.47
C MET A 32 -1.63 8.08 -7.16
N GLY A 33 -0.96 8.35 -6.05
CA GLY A 33 -1.48 8.05 -4.72
C GLY A 33 -2.77 8.80 -4.41
N GLY A 34 -2.88 10.07 -4.81
CA GLY A 34 -4.12 10.84 -4.70
C GLY A 34 -5.27 10.22 -5.48
N VAL A 35 -5.03 9.79 -6.72
CA VAL A 35 -6.02 9.09 -7.54
C VAL A 35 -6.48 7.81 -6.87
N LEU A 36 -5.55 6.97 -6.45
CA LEU A 36 -5.85 5.68 -5.83
C LEU A 36 -6.55 5.85 -4.47
N LEU A 37 -6.10 6.78 -3.64
CA LEU A 37 -6.70 7.06 -2.34
C LEU A 37 -8.17 7.47 -2.48
N ASN A 38 -8.48 8.34 -3.45
CA ASN A 38 -9.86 8.78 -3.69
C ASN A 38 -10.76 7.63 -4.14
N GLN A 39 -10.26 6.73 -4.98
CA GLN A 39 -11.00 5.54 -5.38
C GLN A 39 -11.23 4.59 -4.20
N LEU A 40 -10.20 4.33 -3.41
CA LEU A 40 -10.30 3.43 -2.26
C LEU A 40 -11.20 4.00 -1.15
N LYS A 41 -11.20 5.32 -0.94
CA LYS A 41 -12.10 5.96 0.03
C LYS A 41 -13.58 5.71 -0.26
N SER A 42 -13.96 5.57 -1.52
CA SER A 42 -15.34 5.21 -1.85
C SER A 42 -15.76 3.84 -1.28
N PHE A 43 -14.79 2.98 -0.92
CA PHE A 43 -15.06 1.68 -0.31
C PHE A 43 -15.51 1.80 1.15
N GLU A 44 -15.14 2.87 1.84
CA GLU A 44 -15.63 3.13 3.20
C GLU A 44 -17.15 3.26 3.24
N GLU A 45 -17.76 3.81 2.19
CA GLU A 45 -19.21 3.94 2.09
C GLU A 45 -19.88 2.67 1.54
N LYS A 46 -19.21 1.99 0.60
CA LYS A 46 -19.77 0.84 -0.12
C LYS A 46 -19.75 -0.46 0.67
N PHE A 47 -18.70 -0.64 1.50
CA PHE A 47 -18.48 -1.92 2.18
C PHE A 47 -18.48 -1.76 3.71
N PRO A 48 -19.37 -2.46 4.42
CA PRO A 48 -19.42 -2.37 5.88
C PRO A 48 -18.15 -2.89 6.57
N SER A 49 -17.42 -3.79 5.93
CA SER A 49 -16.15 -4.32 6.45
C SER A 49 -14.93 -3.43 6.23
N VAL A 50 -15.07 -2.30 5.54
CA VAL A 50 -13.99 -1.32 5.36
C VAL A 50 -14.15 -0.21 6.40
N GLY A 51 -13.26 -0.20 7.41
CA GLY A 51 -13.33 0.75 8.52
C GLY A 51 -12.68 2.10 8.22
N ASN A 52 -11.50 2.08 7.62
CA ASN A 52 -10.75 3.29 7.29
C ASN A 52 -9.80 3.05 6.12
N VAL A 53 -9.67 4.05 5.27
CA VAL A 53 -8.69 4.06 4.17
C VAL A 53 -7.75 5.24 4.38
N ARG A 54 -6.46 4.98 4.47
CA ARG A 54 -5.44 6.00 4.72
C ARG A 54 -4.16 5.76 3.95
N GLY A 55 -3.34 6.78 3.86
CA GLY A 55 -2.00 6.67 3.29
C GLY A 55 -1.41 7.98 2.83
N LYS A 56 -0.20 7.87 2.28
CA LYS A 56 0.55 8.98 1.69
C LYS A 56 1.28 8.50 0.44
N GLY A 57 1.12 9.22 -0.67
CA GLY A 57 1.63 8.75 -1.96
C GLY A 57 1.04 7.37 -2.28
N LEU A 58 1.87 6.44 -2.74
CA LEU A 58 1.47 5.08 -3.06
C LEU A 58 1.49 4.11 -1.85
N MET A 59 1.84 4.59 -0.66
CA MET A 59 1.77 3.80 0.57
C MET A 59 0.39 3.95 1.18
N LEU A 60 -0.52 3.04 0.84
CA LEU A 60 -1.93 3.07 1.23
C LEU A 60 -2.30 1.83 2.05
N ALA A 61 -3.26 2.00 2.94
CA ALA A 61 -3.79 0.91 3.75
C ALA A 61 -5.32 1.00 3.87
N ILE A 62 -5.94 -0.15 3.97
CA ILE A 62 -7.37 -0.34 4.23
C ILE A 62 -7.49 -1.12 5.53
N ASP A 63 -8.17 -0.57 6.53
CA ASP A 63 -8.51 -1.31 7.74
C ASP A 63 -9.77 -2.13 7.50
N LEU A 64 -9.69 -3.42 7.79
CA LEU A 64 -10.82 -4.32 7.74
C LEU A 64 -11.38 -4.51 9.15
N VAL A 65 -12.68 -4.23 9.30
CA VAL A 65 -13.38 -4.24 10.59
C VAL A 65 -14.63 -5.10 10.55
N SER A 66 -15.00 -5.67 11.70
CA SER A 66 -16.30 -6.34 11.90
C SER A 66 -17.42 -5.34 12.16
N ASP A 67 -17.08 -4.24 12.87
CA ASP A 67 -17.99 -3.12 13.14
C ASP A 67 -17.25 -1.79 12.98
N LYS A 68 -17.82 -0.89 12.17
CA LYS A 68 -17.25 0.45 11.93
C LYS A 68 -17.31 1.37 13.14
N ASN A 69 -18.32 1.24 13.98
CA ASN A 69 -18.54 2.13 15.10
C ASN A 69 -17.55 1.84 16.23
N THR A 70 -17.35 0.56 16.51
CA THR A 70 -16.41 0.10 17.55
C THR A 70 -14.99 -0.04 17.01
N ARG A 71 -14.81 -0.09 15.67
CA ARG A 71 -13.54 -0.40 14.98
C ARG A 71 -12.97 -1.76 15.39
N GLU A 72 -13.83 -2.67 15.76
CA GLU A 72 -13.43 -4.00 16.12
C GLU A 72 -12.83 -4.73 14.90
N SER A 73 -11.66 -5.33 15.10
CA SER A 73 -10.99 -6.08 14.06
C SER A 73 -11.77 -7.32 13.65
N ILE A 74 -11.67 -7.71 12.39
CA ILE A 74 -12.22 -8.98 11.93
C ILE A 74 -11.49 -10.13 12.63
N ALA A 75 -12.26 -11.12 13.10
CA ALA A 75 -11.69 -12.28 13.77
C ALA A 75 -10.65 -12.99 12.87
N PRO A 76 -9.52 -13.44 13.45
CA PRO A 76 -8.39 -14.01 12.68
C PRO A 76 -8.76 -15.23 11.83
N ASP A 77 -9.75 -16.01 12.24
CA ASP A 77 -10.25 -17.20 11.56
C ASP A 77 -11.05 -16.88 10.29
N ASN A 78 -11.52 -15.65 10.12
CA ASN A 78 -12.27 -15.21 8.93
C ASN A 78 -11.42 -15.16 7.65
N ASN A 79 -10.10 -15.02 7.76
CA ASN A 79 -9.15 -14.95 6.64
C ASN A 79 -9.51 -13.91 5.56
N LEU A 80 -10.34 -12.90 5.87
CA LEU A 80 -10.82 -11.93 4.87
C LEU A 80 -9.67 -11.20 4.16
N ALA A 81 -8.65 -10.76 4.91
CA ALA A 81 -7.50 -10.06 4.34
C ALA A 81 -6.75 -10.95 3.32
N TRP A 82 -6.56 -12.25 3.62
CA TRP A 82 -5.96 -13.20 2.70
C TRP A 82 -6.80 -13.43 1.44
N ARG A 83 -8.11 -13.58 1.59
CA ARG A 83 -9.04 -13.74 0.46
C ARG A 83 -9.02 -12.53 -0.47
N ILE A 84 -8.97 -11.31 0.10
CA ILE A 84 -8.84 -10.07 -0.68
C ILE A 84 -7.49 -10.06 -1.40
N THR A 85 -6.39 -10.38 -0.71
CA THR A 85 -5.04 -10.45 -1.29
C THR A 85 -4.99 -11.42 -2.46
N GLU A 86 -5.60 -12.59 -2.33
CA GLU A 86 -5.66 -13.59 -3.39
C GLU A 86 -6.51 -13.12 -4.59
N ALA A 87 -7.66 -12.50 -4.33
CA ALA A 87 -8.49 -11.91 -5.37
C ALA A 87 -7.76 -10.81 -6.14
N CYS A 88 -7.05 -9.92 -5.43
CA CYS A 88 -6.21 -8.89 -6.05
C CYS A 88 -5.11 -9.50 -6.92
N ARG A 89 -4.43 -10.54 -6.43
CA ARG A 89 -3.39 -11.25 -7.19
C ARG A 89 -3.94 -11.85 -8.48
N ASN A 90 -5.10 -12.49 -8.41
CA ASN A 90 -5.77 -13.07 -9.58
C ASN A 90 -6.20 -11.99 -10.60
N ALA A 91 -6.44 -10.76 -10.13
CA ALA A 91 -6.72 -9.59 -10.95
C ALA A 91 -5.44 -8.84 -11.43
N GLY A 92 -4.24 -9.35 -11.12
CA GLY A 92 -2.97 -8.76 -11.54
C GLY A 92 -2.36 -7.73 -10.58
N ALA A 93 -2.93 -7.56 -9.38
CA ALA A 93 -2.43 -6.62 -8.37
C ALA A 93 -1.83 -7.37 -7.17
N VAL A 94 -0.59 -7.06 -6.81
CA VAL A 94 0.09 -7.64 -5.64
C VAL A 94 -0.07 -6.69 -4.45
N VAL A 95 -0.83 -7.12 -3.46
CA VAL A 95 -1.03 -6.41 -2.20
C VAL A 95 -0.63 -7.30 -1.02
N ARG A 96 -0.49 -6.74 0.17
CA ARG A 96 -0.22 -7.50 1.40
C ARG A 96 -1.44 -7.46 2.32
N PRO A 97 -1.71 -8.58 3.05
CA PRO A 97 -2.73 -8.62 4.08
C PRO A 97 -2.32 -7.81 5.31
#